data_c7a24dcf83d412a0fa27cfe4afe3ea76
#
_entry.id   c7a24dcf83d412a0fa27cfe4afe3ea76
#
_cell.length_a   1.000
_cell.length_b   1.000
_cell.length_c   1.000
_cell.angle_alpha   90.00
_cell.angle_beta   90.00
_cell.angle_gamma   90.00
#
_symmetry.space_group_name_H-M   'P 1'
#
loop_
_entity.id
_entity.type
_entity.pdbx_description
1 polymer ?
#
loop_
_entity_poly.entity_id
_entity_poly.type
_entity_poly.pdbx_seq_one_letter_code
_entity_poly.pdbx_strand_id
1 'polypeptide(L)'
;MKIVSWHPVLTDHQSYTLEALQQAATCPLTVYVAKAEHPARQLQGWVNRHTASLSPQLIPQKGWFKYIVRQLRAHRDAIHLFGSPFEQPKLIVTLLLAAAMGLRVFLISEPYSPISAGYQNDRLKLINRAKAVLRPVLYRCYGALLSRRIAGVFAISPLAAIQYRGIGIAGKKIFPFGYFVPRSERLCSKTPAADSEKTGLKLIFIGTLIERKGLDVLIEAVRSLNRTELLVTLDVYGSGDSSQFDLDQAAVRYCGLIPFGEAQAVIADYDALVLPSRYDGWGVVVNEALMAGVPVICSDRAGAGAVVEKWQCGAIFASEDAPDLTGKLNEWLRAPESLAKMRLAARNAGAALDPDVAGRYMLDVLSFDTKQPAPSCPWYDYD
;
A
#
# COMPACT_ATOMS: atom_id res chain seq x y z
N MET A 1 1.79 -5.96 27.76
CA MET A 1 2.73 -6.04 26.61
C MET A 1 3.29 -4.64 26.38
N LYS A 2 4.57 -4.46 26.00
CA LYS A 2 5.14 -3.17 25.60
C LYS A 2 5.53 -3.26 24.13
N ILE A 3 5.28 -2.21 23.35
CA ILE A 3 5.59 -2.19 21.91
C ILE A 3 6.43 -0.96 21.60
N VAL A 4 7.51 -1.17 20.84
CA VAL A 4 8.39 -0.11 20.33
C VAL A 4 8.45 -0.22 18.82
N SER A 5 8.16 0.87 18.12
CA SER A 5 8.15 0.91 16.66
C SER A 5 9.22 1.84 16.11
N TRP A 6 9.92 1.41 15.05
CA TRP A 6 11.07 2.09 14.45
C TRP A 6 10.80 2.33 12.96
N HIS A 7 10.80 3.60 12.53
CA HIS A 7 10.46 3.97 11.15
C HIS A 7 11.48 4.93 10.53
N PRO A 8 11.66 4.90 9.19
CA PRO A 8 12.41 5.94 8.48
C PRO A 8 11.78 7.32 8.69
N VAL A 9 10.51 7.39 8.41
CA VAL A 9 9.55 8.49 8.65
C VAL A 9 8.23 7.82 8.99
N LEU A 10 7.43 8.40 9.86
CA LEU A 10 6.08 7.92 10.11
C LEU A 10 5.12 8.53 9.08
N THR A 11 4.42 7.69 8.33
CA THR A 11 3.43 8.10 7.33
C THR A 11 2.02 7.99 7.88
N ASP A 12 1.04 8.69 7.26
CA ASP A 12 -0.33 8.70 7.77
C ASP A 12 -0.93 7.29 7.86
N HIS A 13 -0.82 6.48 6.79
CA HIS A 13 -1.33 5.10 6.81
C HIS A 13 -0.62 4.19 7.83
N GLN A 14 0.65 4.45 8.15
CA GLN A 14 1.34 3.76 9.25
C GLN A 14 0.85 4.27 10.61
N SER A 15 0.58 5.57 10.74
CA SER A 15 0.05 6.17 11.96
C SER A 15 -1.32 5.58 12.31
N TYR A 16 -2.26 5.53 11.38
CA TYR A 16 -3.58 4.94 11.61
C TYR A 16 -3.48 3.50 12.14
N THR A 17 -2.63 2.69 11.52
CA THR A 17 -2.46 1.29 11.92
C THR A 17 -1.81 1.16 13.32
N LEU A 18 -0.82 2.00 13.64
CA LEU A 18 -0.16 1.99 14.95
C LEU A 18 -1.06 2.53 16.05
N GLU A 19 -1.89 3.53 15.76
CA GLU A 19 -2.92 4.03 16.68
C GLU A 19 -3.94 2.96 17.01
N ALA A 20 -4.45 2.27 15.98
CA ALA A 20 -5.38 1.16 16.16
C ALA A 20 -4.76 0.00 16.95
N LEU A 21 -3.47 -0.32 16.71
CA LEU A 21 -2.73 -1.30 17.51
C LEU A 21 -2.61 -0.86 18.96
N GLN A 22 -2.28 0.40 19.22
CA GLN A 22 -2.17 0.96 20.58
C GLN A 22 -3.50 0.86 21.33
N GLN A 23 -4.62 1.18 20.66
CA GLN A 23 -5.96 1.07 21.21
C GLN A 23 -6.33 -0.39 21.50
N ALA A 24 -6.13 -1.29 20.53
CA ALA A 24 -6.44 -2.71 20.69
C ALA A 24 -5.60 -3.36 21.80
N ALA A 25 -4.32 -3.04 21.89
CA ALA A 25 -3.41 -3.58 22.88
C ALA A 25 -3.56 -2.97 24.28
N THR A 26 -4.26 -1.85 24.42
CA THR A 26 -4.40 -1.08 25.68
C THR A 26 -3.06 -0.85 26.39
N CYS A 27 -1.99 -0.67 25.60
CA CYS A 27 -0.63 -0.53 26.12
C CYS A 27 0.09 0.65 25.46
N PRO A 28 1.06 1.27 26.15
CA PRO A 28 1.86 2.33 25.57
C PRO A 28 2.65 1.85 24.35
N LEU A 29 2.58 2.61 23.26
CA LEU A 29 3.39 2.44 22.06
C LEU A 29 4.44 3.55 22.00
N THR A 30 5.72 3.19 21.94
CA THR A 30 6.81 4.15 21.75
C THR A 30 7.25 4.11 20.28
N VAL A 31 7.25 5.27 19.61
CA VAL A 31 7.61 5.37 18.18
C VAL A 31 8.91 6.15 18.03
N TYR A 32 9.88 5.58 17.33
CA TYR A 32 11.13 6.22 16.94
C TYR A 32 11.17 6.43 15.44
N VAL A 33 11.59 7.62 15.00
CA VAL A 33 11.74 7.97 13.59
C VAL A 33 13.16 8.45 13.28
N ALA A 34 13.68 8.05 12.12
CA ALA A 34 15.01 8.49 11.69
C ALA A 34 15.00 9.93 11.14
N LYS A 35 13.86 10.39 10.61
CA LYS A 35 13.60 11.74 10.09
C LYS A 35 12.21 12.18 10.48
N ALA A 36 12.02 13.47 10.73
CA ALA A 36 10.72 14.04 11.08
C ALA A 36 9.75 14.03 9.89
N GLU A 37 10.26 14.31 8.68
CA GLU A 37 9.45 14.52 7.48
C GLU A 37 10.09 13.90 6.23
N HIS A 38 9.28 13.66 5.20
CA HIS A 38 9.74 13.18 3.89
C HIS A 38 9.54 14.29 2.85
N PRO A 39 10.61 14.94 2.33
CA PRO A 39 10.50 16.10 1.44
C PRO A 39 9.64 15.87 0.20
N ALA A 40 9.73 14.69 -0.42
CA ALA A 40 8.95 14.36 -1.61
C ALA A 40 7.44 14.25 -1.36
N ARG A 41 7.01 14.00 -0.12
CA ARG A 41 5.58 13.91 0.25
C ARG A 41 4.98 15.29 0.50
N GLN A 42 5.76 16.22 1.03
CA GLN A 42 5.32 17.62 1.18
C GLN A 42 4.97 18.25 -0.17
N LEU A 43 5.75 17.95 -1.22
CA LEU A 43 5.48 18.38 -2.60
C LEU A 43 4.20 17.80 -3.19
N GLN A 44 3.70 16.70 -2.64
CA GLN A 44 2.44 16.03 -3.03
C GLN A 44 1.23 16.50 -2.18
N GLY A 45 1.42 17.49 -1.31
CA GLY A 45 0.35 18.00 -0.43
C GLY A 45 0.02 17.11 0.77
N TRP A 46 0.86 16.12 1.07
CA TRP A 46 0.68 15.25 2.25
C TRP A 46 1.08 16.00 3.51
N VAL A 47 0.14 16.13 4.43
CA VAL A 47 0.37 16.73 5.74
C VAL A 47 0.21 15.62 6.78
N ASN A 48 1.28 15.32 7.52
CA ASN A 48 1.27 14.32 8.61
C ASN A 48 0.40 14.79 9.78
N ARG A 49 -0.92 14.74 9.64
CA ARG A 49 -1.88 15.22 10.66
C ARG A 49 -2.02 14.25 11.84
N HIS A 50 -1.73 12.96 11.63
CA HIS A 50 -1.97 11.90 12.61
C HIS A 50 -0.73 11.49 13.43
N THR A 51 0.45 11.99 13.09
CA THR A 51 1.68 11.69 13.83
C THR A 51 1.69 12.28 15.25
N ALA A 52 0.93 13.32 15.50
CA ALA A 52 0.90 14.01 16.79
C ALA A 52 0.38 13.13 17.95
N SER A 53 -0.59 12.24 17.67
CA SER A 53 -1.17 11.33 18.69
C SER A 53 -0.19 10.27 19.16
N LEU A 54 0.72 9.81 18.28
CA LEU A 54 1.75 8.82 18.59
C LEU A 54 3.02 9.43 19.19
N SER A 55 3.18 10.76 19.20
CA SER A 55 4.34 11.48 19.73
C SER A 55 5.69 10.88 19.32
N PRO A 56 6.00 10.77 17.98
CA PRO A 56 7.19 10.10 17.52
C PRO A 56 8.46 10.80 17.98
N GLN A 57 9.42 10.03 18.49
CA GLN A 57 10.71 10.51 18.98
C GLN A 57 11.76 10.47 17.87
N LEU A 58 12.41 11.59 17.59
CA LEU A 58 13.45 11.67 16.57
C LEU A 58 14.74 11.04 17.08
N ILE A 59 15.32 10.13 16.28
CA ILE A 59 16.65 9.57 16.53
C ILE A 59 17.70 10.68 16.27
N PRO A 60 18.54 11.04 17.25
CA PRO A 60 19.47 12.16 17.12
C PRO A 60 20.47 11.95 15.98
N GLN A 61 20.94 13.05 15.35
CA GLN A 61 21.93 12.96 14.29
C GLN A 61 23.32 12.64 14.87
N LYS A 62 23.71 13.31 15.96
CA LYS A 62 24.96 13.05 16.67
C LYS A 62 24.72 12.08 17.82
N GLY A 63 25.65 11.14 18.03
CA GLY A 63 25.55 10.17 19.12
C GLY A 63 24.43 9.12 18.97
N TRP A 64 23.83 9.01 17.76
CA TRP A 64 22.71 8.12 17.46
C TRP A 64 22.94 6.66 17.87
N PHE A 65 24.18 6.17 17.73
CA PHE A 65 24.50 4.77 18.08
C PHE A 65 24.37 4.50 19.60
N LYS A 66 24.95 5.38 20.44
CA LYS A 66 24.80 5.30 21.91
C LYS A 66 23.33 5.44 22.33
N TYR A 67 22.61 6.33 21.66
CA TYR A 67 21.19 6.54 21.89
C TYR A 67 20.41 5.25 21.61
N ILE A 68 20.58 4.63 20.42
CA ILE A 68 19.91 3.38 20.03
C ILE A 68 20.22 2.25 21.01
N VAL A 69 21.50 2.03 21.35
CA VAL A 69 21.89 0.98 22.30
C VAL A 69 21.21 1.19 23.65
N ARG A 70 21.13 2.45 24.12
CA ARG A 70 20.41 2.77 25.37
C ARG A 70 18.92 2.46 25.26
N GLN A 71 18.25 2.82 24.16
CA GLN A 71 16.84 2.55 23.98
C GLN A 71 16.53 1.06 23.85
N LEU A 72 17.32 0.30 23.10
CA LEU A 72 17.18 -1.16 23.00
C LEU A 72 17.33 -1.85 24.36
N ARG A 73 18.27 -1.39 25.21
CA ARG A 73 18.44 -1.90 26.58
C ARG A 73 17.27 -1.51 27.49
N ALA A 74 16.78 -0.28 27.39
CA ALA A 74 15.66 0.20 28.19
C ALA A 74 14.34 -0.53 27.85
N HIS A 75 14.19 -0.97 26.62
CA HIS A 75 13.00 -1.66 26.11
C HIS A 75 13.24 -3.15 25.82
N ARG A 76 14.18 -3.80 26.56
CA ARG A 76 14.55 -5.19 26.29
C ARG A 76 13.40 -6.19 26.36
N ASP A 77 12.36 -5.87 27.14
CA ASP A 77 11.18 -6.72 27.34
C ASP A 77 10.02 -6.37 26.40
N ALA A 78 10.24 -5.40 25.49
CA ALA A 78 9.24 -4.97 24.52
C ALA A 78 9.30 -5.80 23.22
N ILE A 79 8.21 -5.76 22.46
CA ILE A 79 8.19 -6.18 21.06
C ILE A 79 8.66 -5.01 20.19
N HIS A 80 9.62 -5.26 19.33
CA HIS A 80 10.19 -4.25 18.43
C HIS A 80 9.65 -4.43 17.01
N LEU A 81 8.89 -3.45 16.52
CA LEU A 81 8.38 -3.36 15.15
C LEU A 81 9.31 -2.49 14.29
N PHE A 82 9.73 -2.96 13.14
CA PHE A 82 10.57 -2.20 12.21
C PHE A 82 9.82 -1.98 10.89
N GLY A 83 9.36 -0.74 10.65
CA GLY A 83 8.74 -0.32 9.39
C GLY A 83 9.81 0.05 8.36
N SER A 84 9.85 -0.65 7.22
CA SER A 84 10.77 -0.37 6.10
C SER A 84 12.24 -0.14 6.53
N PRO A 85 12.83 -1.03 7.36
CA PRO A 85 14.13 -0.75 8.01
C PRO A 85 15.28 -0.61 7.00
N PHE A 86 15.15 -1.21 5.81
CA PHE A 86 16.22 -1.23 4.81
C PHE A 86 16.40 0.09 4.05
N GLU A 87 15.51 1.06 4.24
CA GLU A 87 15.61 2.38 3.63
C GLU A 87 16.63 3.31 4.32
N GLN A 88 16.98 3.02 5.58
CA GLN A 88 17.82 3.90 6.39
C GLN A 88 18.94 3.12 7.10
N PRO A 89 20.23 3.48 6.90
CA PRO A 89 21.35 2.77 7.53
C PRO A 89 21.25 2.69 9.06
N LYS A 90 20.76 3.75 9.72
CA LYS A 90 20.56 3.75 11.18
C LYS A 90 19.57 2.66 11.62
N LEU A 91 18.50 2.43 10.84
CA LEU A 91 17.50 1.41 11.15
C LEU A 91 18.01 -0.01 10.84
N ILE A 92 18.81 -0.18 9.79
CA ILE A 92 19.48 -1.46 9.53
C ILE A 92 20.35 -1.86 10.72
N VAL A 93 21.18 -0.93 11.21
CA VAL A 93 22.05 -1.16 12.39
C VAL A 93 21.19 -1.44 13.62
N THR A 94 20.11 -0.69 13.84
CA THR A 94 19.20 -0.91 14.97
C THR A 94 18.57 -2.30 14.93
N LEU A 95 18.09 -2.72 13.75
CA LEU A 95 17.53 -4.04 13.53
C LEU A 95 18.52 -5.17 13.82
N LEU A 96 19.75 -5.05 13.28
CA LEU A 96 20.79 -6.04 13.49
C LEU A 96 21.20 -6.14 14.95
N LEU A 97 21.32 -5.02 15.66
CA LEU A 97 21.61 -4.98 17.09
C LEU A 97 20.45 -5.60 17.90
N ALA A 98 19.21 -5.25 17.62
CA ALA A 98 18.05 -5.82 18.30
C ALA A 98 17.99 -7.34 18.11
N ALA A 99 18.22 -7.82 16.88
CA ALA A 99 18.28 -9.24 16.56
C ALA A 99 19.47 -9.96 17.24
N ALA A 100 20.65 -9.31 17.32
CA ALA A 100 21.83 -9.85 18.01
C ALA A 100 21.64 -9.91 19.53
N MET A 101 20.90 -8.96 20.10
CA MET A 101 20.53 -8.94 21.53
C MET A 101 19.41 -9.95 21.87
N GLY A 102 18.87 -10.69 20.91
CA GLY A 102 17.79 -11.65 21.11
C GLY A 102 16.44 -11.00 21.45
N LEU A 103 16.23 -9.74 21.07
CA LEU A 103 14.96 -9.06 21.29
C LEU A 103 13.88 -9.63 20.37
N ARG A 104 12.62 -9.52 20.78
CA ARG A 104 11.49 -9.99 19.98
C ARG A 104 11.20 -8.98 18.86
N VAL A 105 11.63 -9.30 17.64
CA VAL A 105 11.64 -8.40 16.49
C VAL A 105 10.64 -8.84 15.43
N PHE A 106 9.81 -7.90 14.95
CA PHE A 106 8.97 -8.04 13.77
C PHE A 106 9.31 -6.97 12.74
N LEU A 107 9.19 -7.31 11.47
CA LEU A 107 9.31 -6.37 10.35
C LEU A 107 7.93 -6.01 9.81
N ILE A 108 7.76 -4.78 9.32
CA ILE A 108 6.64 -4.35 8.49
C ILE A 108 7.25 -3.83 7.20
N SER A 109 7.05 -4.51 6.08
CA SER A 109 7.82 -4.18 4.88
C SER A 109 7.06 -4.42 3.59
N GLU A 110 7.20 -3.45 2.68
CA GLU A 110 6.80 -3.58 1.29
C GLU A 110 7.76 -4.49 0.51
N PRO A 111 7.30 -5.01 -0.64
CA PRO A 111 8.19 -5.63 -1.60
C PRO A 111 9.11 -4.57 -2.23
N TYR A 112 10.35 -4.94 -2.54
CA TYR A 112 11.17 -4.08 -3.37
C TYR A 112 10.76 -4.20 -4.85
N SER A 113 10.68 -3.07 -5.55
CA SER A 113 10.31 -3.06 -6.96
C SER A 113 11.38 -3.72 -7.84
N PRO A 114 10.98 -4.45 -8.90
CA PRO A 114 11.91 -4.99 -9.91
C PRO A 114 12.67 -3.86 -10.62
N ILE A 115 13.80 -4.21 -11.25
CA ILE A 115 14.68 -3.28 -11.97
C ILE A 115 13.92 -2.56 -13.10
N SER A 116 13.04 -3.29 -13.79
CA SER A 116 12.27 -2.81 -14.94
C SER A 116 11.17 -1.80 -14.60
N ALA A 117 10.70 -1.79 -13.35
CA ALA A 117 9.47 -1.10 -12.99
C ALA A 117 9.70 0.20 -12.19
N GLY A 118 10.49 1.17 -12.66
CA GLY A 118 10.42 2.46 -12.01
C GLY A 118 11.70 3.25 -11.76
N TYR A 119 12.81 2.81 -12.32
CA TYR A 119 14.08 3.54 -12.21
C TYR A 119 14.56 4.13 -13.55
N GLN A 120 13.71 4.17 -14.56
CA GLN A 120 14.13 4.53 -15.92
C GLN A 120 14.30 6.04 -16.13
N ASN A 121 13.56 6.87 -15.38
CA ASN A 121 13.54 8.34 -15.60
C ASN A 121 14.40 9.15 -14.64
N ASP A 122 15.23 8.52 -13.80
CA ASP A 122 16.07 9.26 -12.87
C ASP A 122 17.43 9.60 -13.47
N ARG A 123 17.92 10.83 -13.25
CA ARG A 123 19.25 11.31 -13.69
C ARG A 123 20.41 10.43 -13.23
N LEU A 124 20.19 9.57 -12.22
CA LEU A 124 21.16 8.62 -11.67
C LEU A 124 20.96 7.18 -12.18
N LYS A 125 20.57 7.00 -13.45
CA LYS A 125 20.22 5.69 -14.05
C LYS A 125 21.20 4.55 -13.74
N LEU A 126 22.51 4.81 -13.83
CA LEU A 126 23.54 3.80 -13.57
C LEU A 126 23.61 3.35 -12.10
N ILE A 127 23.56 4.33 -11.17
CA ILE A 127 23.58 4.04 -9.71
C ILE A 127 22.32 3.27 -9.31
N ASN A 128 21.17 3.67 -9.84
CA ASN A 128 19.91 3.01 -9.53
C ASN A 128 19.82 1.61 -10.13
N ARG A 129 20.36 1.38 -11.34
CA ARG A 129 20.52 0.04 -11.90
C ARG A 129 21.47 -0.83 -11.07
N ALA A 130 22.62 -0.30 -10.65
CA ALA A 130 23.54 -1.03 -9.78
C ALA A 130 22.88 -1.40 -8.44
N LYS A 131 22.16 -0.46 -7.80
CA LYS A 131 21.38 -0.72 -6.59
C LYS A 131 20.32 -1.81 -6.81
N ALA A 132 19.61 -1.77 -7.93
CA ALA A 132 18.57 -2.74 -8.24
C ALA A 132 19.13 -4.15 -8.44
N VAL A 133 20.29 -4.28 -9.12
CA VAL A 133 21.00 -5.58 -9.30
C VAL A 133 21.54 -6.10 -7.96
N LEU A 134 22.11 -5.23 -7.11
CA LEU A 134 22.66 -5.63 -5.81
C LEU A 134 21.59 -5.93 -4.77
N ARG A 135 20.40 -5.36 -4.90
CA ARG A 135 19.32 -5.47 -3.92
C ARG A 135 18.92 -6.92 -3.61
N PRO A 136 18.70 -7.84 -4.58
CA PRO A 136 18.40 -9.24 -4.28
C PRO A 136 19.48 -9.94 -3.47
N VAL A 137 20.78 -9.64 -3.73
CA VAL A 137 21.90 -10.20 -3.00
C VAL A 137 21.92 -9.69 -1.57
N LEU A 138 21.75 -8.37 -1.37
CA LEU A 138 21.66 -7.77 -0.04
C LEU A 138 20.50 -8.35 0.77
N TYR A 139 19.33 -8.54 0.15
CA TYR A 139 18.18 -9.14 0.83
C TYR A 139 18.45 -10.63 1.20
N ARG A 140 19.14 -11.38 0.37
CA ARG A 140 19.59 -12.74 0.74
C ARG A 140 20.53 -12.73 1.94
N CYS A 141 21.48 -11.80 2.00
CA CYS A 141 22.34 -11.61 3.17
C CYS A 141 21.52 -11.27 4.43
N TYR A 142 20.54 -10.35 4.30
CA TYR A 142 19.63 -10.05 5.41
C TYR A 142 18.81 -11.27 5.83
N GLY A 143 18.30 -12.05 4.86
CA GLY A 143 17.60 -13.31 5.13
C GLY A 143 18.46 -14.30 5.92
N ALA A 144 19.71 -14.50 5.51
CA ALA A 144 20.64 -15.37 6.21
C ALA A 144 20.92 -14.92 7.66
N LEU A 145 21.03 -13.60 7.89
CA LEU A 145 21.29 -13.02 9.21
C LEU A 145 20.06 -13.02 10.12
N LEU A 146 18.87 -12.77 9.54
CA LEU A 146 17.65 -12.43 10.28
C LEU A 146 16.67 -13.61 10.41
N SER A 147 16.65 -14.58 9.47
CA SER A 147 15.62 -15.62 9.38
C SER A 147 15.38 -16.40 10.70
N ARG A 148 16.44 -16.65 11.45
CA ARG A 148 16.36 -17.36 12.75
C ARG A 148 16.07 -16.41 13.91
N ARG A 149 16.40 -15.13 13.78
CA ARG A 149 16.43 -14.14 14.88
C ARG A 149 15.19 -13.27 14.97
N ILE A 150 14.43 -13.08 13.86
CA ILE A 150 13.17 -12.35 13.90
C ILE A 150 12.01 -13.25 14.29
N ALA A 151 11.04 -12.68 14.98
CA ALA A 151 9.80 -13.36 15.35
C ALA A 151 8.83 -13.46 14.17
N GLY A 152 8.78 -12.43 13.30
CA GLY A 152 7.92 -12.45 12.13
C GLY A 152 8.09 -11.25 11.21
N VAL A 153 7.36 -11.29 10.09
CA VAL A 153 7.27 -10.23 9.08
C VAL A 153 5.81 -10.00 8.75
N PHE A 154 5.32 -8.79 8.94
CA PHE A 154 4.11 -8.29 8.35
C PHE A 154 4.41 -7.91 6.88
N ALA A 155 4.12 -8.82 5.98
CA ALA A 155 4.45 -8.70 4.57
C ALA A 155 3.36 -7.90 3.84
N ILE A 156 3.67 -6.67 3.45
CA ILE A 156 2.73 -5.80 2.73
C ILE A 156 2.58 -6.33 1.31
N SER A 157 1.48 -7.00 1.04
CA SER A 157 1.10 -7.71 -0.16
C SER A 157 1.69 -9.13 -0.33
N PRO A 158 1.07 -9.97 -1.16
CA PRO A 158 1.63 -11.27 -1.55
C PRO A 158 3.01 -11.16 -2.21
N LEU A 159 3.28 -10.05 -2.92
CA LEU A 159 4.58 -9.79 -3.53
C LEU A 159 5.71 -9.73 -2.49
N ALA A 160 5.48 -9.07 -1.35
CA ALA A 160 6.43 -9.04 -0.25
C ALA A 160 6.59 -10.44 0.39
N ALA A 161 5.50 -11.15 0.58
CA ALA A 161 5.54 -12.48 1.18
C ALA A 161 6.36 -13.45 0.34
N ILE A 162 6.20 -13.44 -1.00
CA ILE A 162 7.01 -14.22 -1.94
C ILE A 162 8.50 -13.85 -1.82
N GLN A 163 8.82 -12.55 -1.74
CA GLN A 163 10.20 -12.10 -1.61
C GLN A 163 10.83 -12.52 -0.28
N TYR A 164 10.11 -12.41 0.84
CA TYR A 164 10.60 -12.83 2.15
C TYR A 164 10.79 -14.36 2.25
N ARG A 165 9.88 -15.13 1.64
CA ARG A 165 10.06 -16.59 1.51
C ARG A 165 11.31 -16.91 0.68
N GLY A 166 11.51 -16.20 -0.44
CA GLY A 166 12.66 -16.36 -1.35
C GLY A 166 14.03 -16.04 -0.74
N ILE A 167 14.08 -15.26 0.35
CA ILE A 167 15.31 -14.97 1.09
C ILE A 167 15.49 -15.85 2.35
N GLY A 168 14.65 -16.87 2.53
CA GLY A 168 14.79 -17.88 3.58
C GLY A 168 14.05 -17.59 4.88
N ILE A 169 13.09 -16.65 4.91
CA ILE A 169 12.17 -16.50 6.04
C ILE A 169 11.13 -17.63 5.97
N ALA A 170 11.00 -18.39 7.06
CA ALA A 170 10.03 -19.48 7.12
C ALA A 170 8.58 -18.98 6.96
N GLY A 171 7.75 -19.66 6.18
CA GLY A 171 6.37 -19.27 5.91
C GLY A 171 5.55 -18.97 7.17
N LYS A 172 5.69 -19.78 8.22
CA LYS A 172 5.02 -19.55 9.52
C LYS A 172 5.42 -18.26 10.25
N LYS A 173 6.43 -17.53 9.78
CA LYS A 173 6.84 -16.20 10.26
C LYS A 173 6.41 -15.06 9.33
N ILE A 174 5.73 -15.36 8.22
CA ILE A 174 5.27 -14.38 7.25
C ILE A 174 3.76 -14.20 7.45
N PHE A 175 3.35 -13.00 7.85
CA PHE A 175 1.98 -12.65 8.13
C PHE A 175 1.48 -11.68 7.05
N PRO A 176 0.42 -12.02 6.31
CA PRO A 176 -0.16 -11.14 5.31
C PRO A 176 -0.52 -9.77 5.89
N PHE A 177 -0.19 -8.70 5.18
CA PHE A 177 -0.43 -7.35 5.67
C PHE A 177 -0.65 -6.38 4.50
N GLY A 178 -1.10 -5.16 4.81
CA GLY A 178 -1.35 -4.09 3.86
C GLY A 178 -1.09 -2.71 4.45
N TYR A 179 -1.52 -1.69 3.75
CA TYR A 179 -1.71 -0.35 4.28
C TYR A 179 -3.19 -0.10 4.52
N PHE A 180 -3.50 0.72 5.50
CA PHE A 180 -4.86 0.96 5.95
C PHE A 180 -5.10 2.46 6.12
N VAL A 181 -6.28 2.90 5.72
CA VAL A 181 -6.75 4.28 5.88
C VAL A 181 -8.15 4.26 6.49
N PRO A 182 -8.52 5.22 7.31
CA PRO A 182 -9.86 5.26 7.89
C PRO A 182 -10.90 5.60 6.84
N ARG A 183 -12.14 5.19 7.08
CA ARG A 183 -13.27 5.61 6.27
C ARG A 183 -13.50 7.10 6.44
N SER A 184 -13.68 7.83 5.32
CA SER A 184 -13.92 9.26 5.33
C SER A 184 -15.30 9.58 5.89
N GLU A 185 -15.39 10.53 6.83
CA GLU A 185 -16.66 11.04 7.37
C GLU A 185 -17.54 11.64 6.26
N ARG A 186 -16.94 12.30 5.26
CA ARG A 186 -17.65 12.87 4.11
C ARG A 186 -18.35 11.83 3.23
N LEU A 187 -17.81 10.61 3.21
CA LEU A 187 -18.42 9.50 2.48
C LEU A 187 -19.73 9.05 3.15
N CYS A 188 -19.81 9.10 4.48
CA CYS A 188 -21.00 8.70 5.24
C CYS A 188 -22.22 9.59 4.96
N SER A 189 -22.01 10.82 4.49
CA SER A 189 -23.08 11.78 4.17
C SER A 189 -23.61 11.69 2.73
N LYS A 190 -22.95 10.93 1.84
CA LYS A 190 -23.41 10.76 0.44
C LYS A 190 -24.44 9.64 0.34
N THR A 191 -25.64 9.97 -0.11
CA THR A 191 -26.62 8.99 -0.57
C THR A 191 -26.12 8.39 -1.88
N PRO A 192 -26.13 7.07 -2.09
CA PRO A 192 -25.79 6.49 -3.37
C PRO A 192 -26.69 7.09 -4.45
N ALA A 193 -26.10 7.63 -5.51
CA ALA A 193 -26.89 8.08 -6.65
C ALA A 193 -27.67 6.89 -7.21
N ALA A 194 -28.99 7.06 -7.35
CA ALA A 194 -29.81 6.06 -8.01
C ALA A 194 -29.31 5.89 -9.45
N ASP A 195 -29.09 4.65 -9.87
CA ASP A 195 -28.71 4.30 -11.23
C ASP A 195 -29.85 4.75 -12.20
N SER A 196 -29.73 5.97 -12.70
CA SER A 196 -30.44 6.38 -13.89
C SER A 196 -29.78 5.71 -15.09
N GLU A 197 -30.53 5.39 -16.14
CA GLU A 197 -30.11 4.77 -17.40
C GLU A 197 -28.81 5.38 -17.95
N LYS A 198 -27.66 4.92 -17.40
CA LYS A 198 -26.34 5.36 -17.85
C LYS A 198 -25.88 4.49 -19.00
N THR A 199 -25.77 5.06 -20.17
CA THR A 199 -25.02 4.48 -21.28
C THR A 199 -23.54 4.79 -21.07
N GLY A 200 -22.71 3.77 -20.71
CA GLY A 200 -21.25 3.88 -20.61
C GLY A 200 -20.68 3.84 -19.18
N LEU A 201 -19.35 3.81 -19.08
CA LEU A 201 -18.59 3.75 -17.84
C LEU A 201 -17.86 5.07 -17.56
N LYS A 202 -17.91 5.54 -16.33
CA LYS A 202 -17.12 6.65 -15.81
C LYS A 202 -16.00 6.14 -14.93
N LEU A 203 -14.77 6.19 -15.43
CA LEU A 203 -13.56 5.69 -14.76
C LEU A 203 -12.81 6.82 -14.06
N ILE A 204 -12.09 6.44 -12.99
CA ILE A 204 -11.15 7.32 -12.31
C ILE A 204 -9.77 6.66 -12.21
N PHE A 205 -8.72 7.46 -12.46
CA PHE A 205 -7.34 7.17 -12.13
C PHE A 205 -6.84 8.18 -11.09
N ILE A 206 -6.19 7.69 -10.03
CA ILE A 206 -5.54 8.54 -9.02
C ILE A 206 -4.13 8.04 -8.79
N GLY A 207 -3.13 8.88 -9.12
CA GLY A 207 -1.73 8.52 -8.91
C GLY A 207 -0.76 9.56 -9.47
N THR A 208 0.51 9.47 -9.08
CA THR A 208 1.57 10.29 -9.67
C THR A 208 1.68 9.98 -11.16
N LEU A 209 1.78 11.00 -12.00
CA LEU A 209 1.88 10.88 -13.46
C LEU A 209 3.31 10.49 -13.86
N ILE A 210 3.64 9.22 -13.67
CA ILE A 210 4.93 8.62 -14.01
C ILE A 210 4.71 7.28 -14.72
N GLU A 211 5.66 6.86 -15.56
CA GLU A 211 5.63 5.63 -16.34
C GLU A 211 5.24 4.39 -15.50
N ARG A 212 5.78 4.28 -14.28
CA ARG A 212 5.49 3.16 -13.37
C ARG A 212 4.01 2.99 -13.05
N LYS A 213 3.21 4.07 -13.11
CA LYS A 213 1.78 4.04 -12.80
C LYS A 213 0.91 3.58 -13.97
N GLY A 214 1.49 3.44 -15.17
CA GLY A 214 0.84 2.79 -16.31
C GLY A 214 -0.37 3.53 -16.89
N LEU A 215 -0.47 4.85 -16.69
CA LEU A 215 -1.59 5.65 -17.20
C LEU A 215 -1.70 5.56 -18.73
N ASP A 216 -0.59 5.40 -19.43
CA ASP A 216 -0.52 5.17 -20.88
C ASP A 216 -1.29 3.92 -21.33
N VAL A 217 -1.18 2.82 -20.59
CA VAL A 217 -1.92 1.56 -20.86
C VAL A 217 -3.44 1.78 -20.70
N LEU A 218 -3.86 2.55 -19.68
CA LEU A 218 -5.27 2.86 -19.46
C LEU A 218 -5.82 3.77 -20.56
N ILE A 219 -5.07 4.79 -20.98
CA ILE A 219 -5.47 5.68 -22.07
C ILE A 219 -5.65 4.88 -23.37
N GLU A 220 -4.74 3.95 -23.68
CA GLU A 220 -4.85 3.08 -24.85
C GLU A 220 -6.12 2.21 -24.81
N ALA A 221 -6.42 1.62 -23.65
CA ALA A 221 -7.62 0.81 -23.47
C ALA A 221 -8.92 1.64 -23.66
N VAL A 222 -8.98 2.84 -23.07
CA VAL A 222 -10.12 3.75 -23.24
C VAL A 222 -10.30 4.17 -24.70
N ARG A 223 -9.22 4.50 -25.39
CA ARG A 223 -9.27 4.80 -26.84
C ARG A 223 -9.78 3.64 -27.68
N SER A 224 -9.34 2.43 -27.34
CA SER A 224 -9.77 1.23 -28.06
C SER A 224 -11.27 1.00 -27.94
N LEU A 225 -11.86 1.24 -26.78
CA LEU A 225 -13.30 1.11 -26.54
C LEU A 225 -14.12 2.21 -27.22
N ASN A 226 -13.57 3.41 -27.33
CA ASN A 226 -14.26 4.58 -27.86
C ASN A 226 -14.06 4.82 -29.37
N ARG A 227 -13.64 3.81 -30.15
CA ARG A 227 -13.35 3.97 -31.59
C ARG A 227 -14.54 4.37 -32.43
N THR A 228 -15.73 3.92 -32.07
CA THR A 228 -16.96 4.15 -32.84
C THR A 228 -17.96 5.01 -32.09
N GLU A 229 -17.95 4.93 -30.77
CA GLU A 229 -18.90 5.58 -29.87
C GLU A 229 -18.22 5.92 -28.54
N LEU A 230 -18.63 6.99 -27.87
CA LEU A 230 -18.13 7.37 -26.55
C LEU A 230 -18.78 6.51 -25.45
N LEU A 231 -18.18 5.36 -25.15
CA LEU A 231 -18.69 4.40 -24.16
C LEU A 231 -17.99 4.53 -22.79
N VAL A 232 -16.79 5.12 -22.74
CA VAL A 232 -15.99 5.21 -21.53
C VAL A 232 -15.39 6.60 -21.38
N THR A 233 -15.54 7.19 -20.20
CA THR A 233 -14.84 8.42 -19.82
C THR A 233 -13.87 8.16 -18.71
N LEU A 234 -12.73 8.85 -18.70
CA LEU A 234 -11.65 8.72 -17.72
C LEU A 234 -11.29 10.09 -17.16
N ASP A 235 -11.46 10.26 -15.86
CA ASP A 235 -10.93 11.40 -15.12
C ASP A 235 -9.61 11.00 -14.46
N VAL A 236 -8.56 11.79 -14.71
CA VAL A 236 -7.19 11.56 -14.25
C VAL A 236 -6.83 12.59 -13.19
N TYR A 237 -6.50 12.08 -11.98
CA TYR A 237 -6.02 12.90 -10.86
C TYR A 237 -4.60 12.51 -10.47
N GLY A 238 -3.78 13.50 -10.20
CA GLY A 238 -2.43 13.26 -9.67
C GLY A 238 -1.42 14.35 -9.96
N SER A 239 -0.30 14.27 -9.26
CA SER A 239 0.86 15.16 -9.47
C SER A 239 1.79 14.59 -10.53
N GLY A 240 2.51 15.46 -11.22
CA GLY A 240 3.51 15.10 -12.22
C GLY A 240 3.35 15.91 -13.50
N ASP A 241 4.15 15.58 -14.49
CA ASP A 241 4.11 16.22 -15.81
C ASP A 241 3.02 15.55 -16.66
N SER A 242 1.89 16.23 -16.80
CA SER A 242 0.76 15.75 -17.61
C SER A 242 1.03 15.82 -19.10
N SER A 243 2.00 16.61 -19.56
CA SER A 243 2.32 16.77 -20.99
C SER A 243 2.91 15.48 -21.63
N GLN A 244 3.33 14.52 -20.81
CA GLN A 244 3.83 13.22 -21.27
C GLN A 244 2.69 12.28 -21.73
N PHE A 245 1.44 12.64 -21.41
CA PHE A 245 0.26 11.83 -21.73
C PHE A 245 -0.67 12.62 -22.62
N ASP A 246 -1.34 11.93 -23.53
CA ASP A 246 -2.35 12.54 -24.36
C ASP A 246 -3.68 12.61 -23.58
N LEU A 247 -3.83 13.71 -22.83
CA LEU A 247 -4.97 13.98 -21.94
C LEU A 247 -5.99 14.97 -22.51
N ASP A 248 -5.76 15.46 -23.74
CA ASP A 248 -6.60 16.46 -24.41
C ASP A 248 -7.73 15.85 -25.24
N GLN A 249 -8.27 14.73 -24.83
CA GLN A 249 -9.31 14.03 -25.57
C GLN A 249 -10.68 14.16 -24.87
N ALA A 250 -11.75 14.08 -25.64
CA ALA A 250 -13.12 14.11 -25.14
C ALA A 250 -13.40 12.99 -24.09
N ALA A 251 -12.68 11.89 -24.18
CA ALA A 251 -12.82 10.74 -23.29
C ALA A 251 -11.87 10.76 -22.09
N VAL A 252 -10.77 11.54 -22.11
CA VAL A 252 -9.75 11.54 -21.06
C VAL A 252 -9.47 12.94 -20.58
N ARG A 253 -9.81 13.22 -19.32
CA ARG A 253 -9.70 14.56 -18.74
C ARG A 253 -8.73 14.57 -17.55
N TYR A 254 -7.76 15.48 -17.57
CA TYR A 254 -6.94 15.77 -16.41
C TYR A 254 -7.67 16.73 -15.46
N CYS A 255 -7.82 16.33 -14.20
CA CYS A 255 -8.59 17.02 -13.19
C CYS A 255 -7.73 17.61 -12.04
N GLY A 256 -6.38 17.53 -12.15
CA GLY A 256 -5.49 18.09 -11.14
C GLY A 256 -5.31 17.19 -9.92
N LEU A 257 -5.25 17.78 -8.74
CA LEU A 257 -5.02 17.09 -7.47
C LEU A 257 -6.32 16.97 -6.68
N ILE A 258 -6.50 15.85 -6.01
CA ILE A 258 -7.53 15.70 -4.97
C ILE A 258 -6.93 16.15 -3.64
N PRO A 259 -7.61 17.02 -2.88
CA PRO A 259 -7.18 17.38 -1.53
C PRO A 259 -7.06 16.14 -0.64
N PHE A 260 -6.09 16.18 0.28
CA PHE A 260 -5.87 15.05 1.20
C PHE A 260 -7.13 14.74 2.04
N GLY A 261 -7.49 13.45 2.09
CA GLY A 261 -8.68 12.96 2.80
C GLY A 261 -10.00 13.06 2.02
N GLU A 262 -9.97 13.59 0.78
CA GLU A 262 -11.18 13.72 -0.06
C GLU A 262 -11.30 12.63 -1.13
N ALA A 263 -10.27 11.79 -1.30
CA ALA A 263 -10.23 10.80 -2.37
C ALA A 263 -11.44 9.85 -2.37
N GLN A 264 -11.84 9.32 -1.21
CA GLN A 264 -13.00 8.43 -1.09
C GLN A 264 -14.29 9.11 -1.56
N ALA A 265 -14.49 10.39 -1.20
CA ALA A 265 -15.68 11.14 -1.58
C ALA A 265 -15.72 11.46 -3.09
N VAL A 266 -14.55 11.71 -3.69
CA VAL A 266 -14.43 11.91 -5.15
C VAL A 266 -14.64 10.59 -5.88
N ILE A 267 -13.98 9.50 -5.45
CA ILE A 267 -14.10 8.19 -6.08
C ILE A 267 -15.54 7.69 -6.10
N ALA A 268 -16.35 8.00 -5.08
CA ALA A 268 -17.73 7.56 -4.98
C ALA A 268 -18.63 7.98 -6.18
N ASP A 269 -18.22 8.98 -6.94
CA ASP A 269 -18.95 9.49 -8.12
C ASP A 269 -18.60 8.74 -9.43
N TYR A 270 -17.79 7.67 -9.33
CA TYR A 270 -17.31 6.89 -10.48
C TYR A 270 -17.83 5.45 -10.47
N ASP A 271 -17.79 4.82 -11.63
CA ASP A 271 -18.21 3.43 -11.78
C ASP A 271 -17.09 2.46 -11.41
N ALA A 272 -15.84 2.85 -11.68
CA ALA A 272 -14.67 2.08 -11.31
C ALA A 272 -13.43 2.94 -11.08
N LEU A 273 -12.56 2.49 -10.16
CA LEU A 273 -11.16 2.91 -10.09
C LEU A 273 -10.32 1.98 -10.96
N VAL A 274 -9.40 2.54 -11.76
CA VAL A 274 -8.40 1.75 -12.48
C VAL A 274 -7.01 2.07 -11.98
N LEU A 275 -6.25 1.05 -11.52
CA LEU A 275 -4.85 1.14 -11.08
C LEU A 275 -3.96 0.30 -12.02
N PRO A 276 -3.53 0.86 -13.17
CA PRO A 276 -2.80 0.11 -14.21
C PRO A 276 -1.29 0.04 -13.96
N SER A 277 -0.87 0.08 -12.71
CA SER A 277 0.55 0.20 -12.34
C SER A 277 1.37 -0.96 -12.86
N ARG A 278 2.52 -0.65 -13.49
CA ARG A 278 3.56 -1.63 -13.81
C ARG A 278 4.18 -2.26 -12.58
N TYR A 279 4.11 -1.55 -11.48
CA TYR A 279 4.42 -2.05 -10.15
C TYR A 279 3.90 -1.12 -9.06
N ASP A 280 3.21 -1.70 -8.08
CA ASP A 280 2.81 -1.02 -6.85
C ASP A 280 2.93 -1.97 -5.67
N GLY A 281 3.70 -1.61 -4.65
CA GLY A 281 3.90 -2.44 -3.46
C GLY A 281 2.60 -2.80 -2.76
N TRP A 282 1.65 -1.85 -2.76
CA TRP A 282 0.28 -2.06 -2.29
C TRP A 282 -0.75 -1.39 -3.21
N GLY A 283 -0.77 -0.07 -3.26
CA GLY A 283 -1.80 0.71 -3.95
C GLY A 283 -2.90 1.18 -3.00
N VAL A 284 -2.58 2.10 -2.09
CA VAL A 284 -3.53 2.61 -1.05
C VAL A 284 -4.85 3.12 -1.65
N VAL A 285 -4.82 3.66 -2.86
CA VAL A 285 -6.01 4.15 -3.57
C VAL A 285 -7.07 3.04 -3.80
N VAL A 286 -6.64 1.77 -3.85
CA VAL A 286 -7.56 0.62 -3.89
C VAL A 286 -8.40 0.56 -2.62
N ASN A 287 -7.79 0.75 -1.44
CA ASN A 287 -8.53 0.81 -0.18
C ASN A 287 -9.57 1.93 -0.20
N GLU A 288 -9.16 3.11 -0.69
CA GLU A 288 -10.04 4.28 -0.78
C GLU A 288 -11.25 4.01 -1.69
N ALA A 289 -11.04 3.32 -2.82
CA ALA A 289 -12.12 2.92 -3.72
C ALA A 289 -13.06 1.89 -3.08
N LEU A 290 -12.50 0.84 -2.46
CA LEU A 290 -13.30 -0.20 -1.83
C LEU A 290 -14.11 0.36 -0.64
N MET A 291 -13.54 1.27 0.15
CA MET A 291 -14.27 1.98 1.21
C MET A 291 -15.39 2.87 0.66
N ALA A 292 -15.20 3.45 -0.52
CA ALA A 292 -16.23 4.19 -1.23
C ALA A 292 -17.30 3.27 -1.88
N GLY A 293 -17.11 1.96 -1.85
CA GLY A 293 -17.99 0.99 -2.49
C GLY A 293 -17.86 1.00 -4.01
N VAL A 294 -16.68 1.39 -4.52
CA VAL A 294 -16.37 1.45 -5.95
C VAL A 294 -15.50 0.27 -6.34
N PRO A 295 -15.90 -0.52 -7.33
CA PRO A 295 -15.11 -1.62 -7.86
C PRO A 295 -13.77 -1.16 -8.43
N VAL A 296 -12.79 -2.07 -8.41
CA VAL A 296 -11.42 -1.76 -8.84
C VAL A 296 -10.98 -2.69 -9.97
N ILE A 297 -10.41 -2.12 -11.02
CA ILE A 297 -9.58 -2.88 -11.97
C ILE A 297 -8.13 -2.52 -11.70
N CYS A 298 -7.29 -3.50 -11.39
CA CYS A 298 -5.86 -3.25 -11.21
C CYS A 298 -5.01 -4.31 -11.89
N SER A 299 -3.73 -3.96 -12.13
CA SER A 299 -2.79 -4.89 -12.71
C SER A 299 -2.41 -6.00 -11.71
N ASP A 300 -1.94 -7.14 -12.22
CA ASP A 300 -1.35 -8.25 -11.46
C ASP A 300 -0.05 -7.86 -10.71
N ARG A 301 0.42 -6.62 -10.90
CA ARG A 301 1.59 -6.03 -10.24
C ARG A 301 1.25 -5.04 -9.15
N ALA A 302 -0.03 -4.87 -8.82
CA ALA A 302 -0.50 -4.09 -7.69
C ALA A 302 -0.79 -5.00 -6.49
N GLY A 303 -0.12 -4.75 -5.36
CA GLY A 303 -0.22 -5.64 -4.19
C GLY A 303 -1.62 -5.77 -3.61
N ALA A 304 -2.42 -4.70 -3.64
CA ALA A 304 -3.82 -4.72 -3.19
C ALA A 304 -4.76 -5.50 -4.13
N GLY A 305 -4.28 -5.95 -5.30
CA GLY A 305 -5.04 -6.84 -6.18
C GLY A 305 -5.51 -8.12 -5.48
N ALA A 306 -4.74 -8.64 -4.53
CA ALA A 306 -5.14 -9.79 -3.73
C ALA A 306 -6.46 -9.57 -2.93
N VAL A 307 -6.71 -8.33 -2.51
CA VAL A 307 -8.01 -7.97 -1.88
C VAL A 307 -9.12 -8.01 -2.92
N VAL A 308 -8.87 -7.46 -4.11
CA VAL A 308 -9.85 -7.44 -5.21
C VAL A 308 -10.27 -8.85 -5.61
N GLU A 309 -9.30 -9.77 -5.71
CA GLU A 309 -9.54 -11.19 -6.02
C GLU A 309 -10.33 -11.90 -4.91
N LYS A 310 -9.87 -11.84 -3.65
CA LYS A 310 -10.54 -12.50 -2.53
C LYS A 310 -12.00 -12.10 -2.40
N TRP A 311 -12.27 -10.80 -2.51
CA TRP A 311 -13.61 -10.27 -2.31
C TRP A 311 -14.45 -10.21 -3.58
N GLN A 312 -13.88 -10.56 -4.74
CA GLN A 312 -14.56 -10.48 -6.05
C GLN A 312 -15.18 -9.10 -6.30
N CYS A 313 -14.46 -8.06 -5.89
CA CYS A 313 -14.91 -6.67 -5.94
C CYS A 313 -14.31 -5.86 -7.10
N GLY A 314 -13.93 -6.56 -8.16
CA GLY A 314 -13.34 -5.96 -9.35
C GLY A 314 -12.71 -6.98 -10.28
N ALA A 315 -11.68 -6.58 -11.01
CA ALA A 315 -10.94 -7.44 -11.93
C ALA A 315 -9.42 -7.19 -11.89
N ILE A 316 -8.66 -8.24 -12.19
CA ILE A 316 -7.21 -8.16 -12.39
C ILE A 316 -6.91 -8.33 -13.87
N PHE A 317 -5.97 -7.53 -14.39
CA PHE A 317 -5.47 -7.65 -15.74
C PHE A 317 -3.95 -7.79 -15.76
N ALA A 318 -3.41 -8.36 -16.84
CA ALA A 318 -1.95 -8.52 -17.03
C ALA A 318 -1.30 -7.13 -17.18
N SER A 319 -0.28 -6.85 -16.39
CA SER A 319 0.43 -5.57 -16.43
C SER A 319 0.96 -5.29 -17.83
N GLU A 320 0.85 -4.04 -18.29
CA GLU A 320 1.26 -3.56 -19.61
C GLU A 320 0.43 -4.13 -20.78
N ASP A 321 -0.67 -4.84 -20.53
CA ASP A 321 -1.55 -5.42 -21.55
C ASP A 321 -2.84 -4.57 -21.68
N ALA A 322 -2.81 -3.57 -22.58
CA ALA A 322 -3.98 -2.74 -22.86
C ALA A 322 -5.13 -3.54 -23.50
N PRO A 323 -4.92 -4.53 -24.38
CA PRO A 323 -5.96 -5.45 -24.84
C PRO A 323 -6.67 -6.20 -23.72
N ASP A 324 -5.97 -6.77 -22.73
CA ASP A 324 -6.59 -7.46 -21.59
C ASP A 324 -7.42 -6.48 -20.75
N LEU A 325 -6.90 -5.28 -20.44
CA LEU A 325 -7.65 -4.23 -19.76
C LEU A 325 -8.91 -3.83 -20.55
N THR A 326 -8.79 -3.68 -21.88
CA THR A 326 -9.93 -3.41 -22.78
C THR A 326 -10.99 -4.51 -22.67
N GLY A 327 -10.57 -5.78 -22.63
CA GLY A 327 -11.45 -6.93 -22.45
C GLY A 327 -12.25 -6.83 -21.14
N LYS A 328 -11.59 -6.57 -20.01
CA LYS A 328 -12.23 -6.42 -18.69
C LYS A 328 -13.26 -5.27 -18.66
N LEU A 329 -12.91 -4.12 -19.23
CA LEU A 329 -13.82 -2.98 -19.33
C LEU A 329 -15.03 -3.29 -20.23
N ASN A 330 -14.83 -3.98 -21.35
CA ASN A 330 -15.89 -4.39 -22.24
C ASN A 330 -16.86 -5.40 -21.61
N GLU A 331 -16.35 -6.33 -20.78
CA GLU A 331 -17.19 -7.23 -19.98
C GLU A 331 -18.12 -6.42 -19.06
N TRP A 332 -17.63 -5.37 -18.41
CA TRP A 332 -18.42 -4.52 -17.52
C TRP A 332 -19.44 -3.65 -18.26
N LEU A 333 -19.11 -3.18 -19.46
CA LEU A 333 -20.07 -2.47 -20.33
C LEU A 333 -21.25 -3.37 -20.73
N ARG A 334 -20.97 -4.67 -20.98
CA ARG A 334 -22.00 -5.63 -21.42
C ARG A 334 -22.85 -6.20 -20.28
N ALA A 335 -22.37 -6.14 -19.04
CA ALA A 335 -23.01 -6.72 -17.88
C ALA A 335 -23.09 -5.74 -16.70
N PRO A 336 -23.85 -4.64 -16.82
CA PRO A 336 -23.92 -3.59 -15.79
C PRO A 336 -24.44 -4.11 -14.43
N GLU A 337 -25.24 -5.18 -14.43
CA GLU A 337 -25.68 -5.85 -13.20
C GLU A 337 -24.52 -6.44 -12.39
N SER A 338 -23.41 -6.80 -13.04
CA SER A 338 -22.20 -7.26 -12.36
C SER A 338 -21.55 -6.15 -11.55
N LEU A 339 -21.62 -4.90 -12.02
CA LEU A 339 -21.11 -3.75 -11.27
C LEU A 339 -21.85 -3.55 -9.95
N ALA A 340 -23.16 -3.73 -9.91
CA ALA A 340 -23.94 -3.62 -8.68
C ALA A 340 -23.52 -4.66 -7.64
N LYS A 341 -23.25 -5.89 -8.06
CA LYS A 341 -22.73 -6.97 -7.19
C LYS A 341 -21.32 -6.64 -6.69
N MET A 342 -20.44 -6.17 -7.59
CA MET A 342 -19.08 -5.77 -7.23
C MET A 342 -19.05 -4.56 -6.30
N ARG A 343 -19.97 -3.60 -6.42
CA ARG A 343 -20.12 -2.47 -5.48
C ARG A 343 -20.46 -2.94 -4.06
N LEU A 344 -21.33 -3.92 -3.91
CA LEU A 344 -21.64 -4.51 -2.60
C LEU A 344 -20.42 -5.24 -2.04
N ALA A 345 -19.74 -6.05 -2.84
CA ALA A 345 -18.51 -6.73 -2.47
C ALA A 345 -17.40 -5.74 -2.08
N ALA A 346 -17.26 -4.63 -2.81
CA ALA A 346 -16.30 -3.56 -2.49
C ALA A 346 -16.55 -2.95 -1.11
N ARG A 347 -17.81 -2.68 -0.75
CA ARG A 347 -18.15 -2.16 0.60
C ARG A 347 -17.75 -3.15 1.70
N ASN A 348 -17.97 -4.44 1.49
CA ASN A 348 -17.59 -5.49 2.45
C ASN A 348 -16.06 -5.59 2.57
N ALA A 349 -15.34 -5.56 1.44
CA ALA A 349 -13.88 -5.52 1.42
C ALA A 349 -13.34 -4.27 2.11
N GLY A 350 -13.95 -3.10 1.84
CA GLY A 350 -13.60 -1.83 2.48
C GLY A 350 -13.73 -1.87 4.00
N ALA A 351 -14.77 -2.53 4.53
CA ALA A 351 -14.94 -2.73 5.97
C ALA A 351 -13.83 -3.61 6.59
N ALA A 352 -13.33 -4.61 5.85
CA ALA A 352 -12.22 -5.43 6.29
C ALA A 352 -10.87 -4.69 6.28
N LEU A 353 -10.76 -3.61 5.48
CA LEU A 353 -9.56 -2.77 5.36
C LEU A 353 -9.50 -1.62 6.38
N ASP A 354 -10.40 -1.59 7.35
CA ASP A 354 -10.39 -0.60 8.41
C ASP A 354 -9.13 -0.72 9.30
N PRO A 355 -8.47 0.40 9.69
CA PRO A 355 -7.32 0.37 10.58
C PRO A 355 -7.55 -0.38 11.89
N ASP A 356 -8.77 -0.34 12.46
CA ASP A 356 -9.09 -1.06 13.69
C ASP A 356 -9.06 -2.58 13.50
N VAL A 357 -9.47 -3.08 12.33
CA VAL A 357 -9.33 -4.49 11.96
C VAL A 357 -7.84 -4.86 11.86
N ALA A 358 -7.03 -3.99 11.25
CA ALA A 358 -5.60 -4.20 11.13
C ALA A 358 -4.89 -4.17 12.48
N GLY A 359 -5.26 -3.26 13.37
CA GLY A 359 -4.72 -3.17 14.73
C GLY A 359 -5.00 -4.44 15.55
N ARG A 360 -6.22 -4.97 15.49
CA ARG A 360 -6.58 -6.24 16.14
C ARG A 360 -5.81 -7.41 15.57
N TYR A 361 -5.74 -7.55 14.24
CA TYR A 361 -4.95 -8.59 13.59
C TYR A 361 -3.48 -8.50 13.98
N MET A 362 -2.88 -7.30 14.01
CA MET A 362 -1.50 -7.13 14.49
C MET A 362 -1.35 -7.61 15.93
N LEU A 363 -2.29 -7.27 16.81
CA LEU A 363 -2.26 -7.70 18.20
C LEU A 363 -2.31 -9.22 18.31
N ASP A 364 -3.19 -9.88 17.53
CA ASP A 364 -3.30 -11.34 17.51
C ASP A 364 -1.98 -11.99 17.07
N VAL A 365 -1.35 -11.47 16.00
CA VAL A 365 -0.03 -11.94 15.54
C VAL A 365 1.06 -11.69 16.58
N LEU A 366 1.08 -10.53 17.22
CA LEU A 366 2.08 -10.19 18.24
C LEU A 366 1.90 -11.02 19.53
N SER A 367 0.71 -11.50 19.81
CA SER A 367 0.37 -12.35 20.96
C SER A 367 0.41 -13.83 20.63
N PHE A 368 0.55 -14.18 19.35
CA PHE A 368 0.46 -15.53 18.84
C PHE A 368 1.55 -16.46 19.40
N ASP A 369 1.14 -17.64 19.83
CA ASP A 369 2.04 -18.76 20.17
C ASP A 369 2.19 -19.69 18.95
N THR A 370 3.40 -19.92 18.49
CA THR A 370 3.72 -20.78 17.34
C THR A 370 3.24 -22.23 17.45
N LYS A 371 2.71 -22.63 18.60
CA LYS A 371 2.05 -23.93 18.83
C LYS A 371 0.58 -23.95 18.37
N GLN A 372 -0.01 -22.79 18.09
CA GLN A 372 -1.37 -22.66 17.63
C GLN A 372 -1.41 -22.35 16.11
N PRO A 373 -2.55 -22.50 15.43
CA PRO A 373 -2.72 -21.99 14.07
C PRO A 373 -2.46 -20.48 14.00
N ALA A 374 -1.81 -20.02 12.93
CA ALA A 374 -1.58 -18.60 12.74
C ALA A 374 -2.91 -17.84 12.61
N PRO A 375 -2.99 -16.58 13.10
CA PRO A 375 -4.18 -15.76 12.90
C PRO A 375 -4.52 -15.62 11.41
N SER A 376 -5.79 -15.80 11.05
CA SER A 376 -6.26 -15.66 9.67
C SER A 376 -6.28 -14.19 9.28
N CYS A 377 -5.79 -13.91 8.06
CA CYS A 377 -5.78 -12.55 7.52
C CYS A 377 -7.20 -12.15 7.06
N PRO A 378 -7.73 -10.99 7.51
CA PRO A 378 -9.08 -10.58 7.15
C PRO A 378 -9.26 -10.17 5.68
N TRP A 379 -8.22 -9.63 5.04
CA TRP A 379 -8.32 -8.93 3.74
C TRP A 379 -7.90 -9.74 2.52
N TYR A 380 -6.95 -10.66 2.62
CA TYR A 380 -6.61 -11.60 1.53
C TYR A 380 -6.03 -12.90 2.08
N ASP A 381 -6.11 -13.97 1.29
CA ASP A 381 -5.54 -15.26 1.62
C ASP A 381 -4.13 -15.35 1.05
N TYR A 382 -3.24 -16.03 1.77
CA TYR A 382 -1.87 -16.25 1.36
C TYR A 382 -1.44 -17.66 1.78
N ASP A 383 -1.27 -18.54 0.80
CA ASP A 383 -0.83 -19.93 0.95
C ASP A 383 0.69 -20.08 0.88
#